data_551823e6f0686396d9561de33fd58603
#
_entry.id   551823e6f0686396d9561de33fd58603
#
_cell.length_a   1.000
_cell.length_b   1.000
_cell.length_c   1.000
_cell.angle_alpha   90.00
_cell.angle_beta   90.00
_cell.angle_gamma   90.00
#
_symmetry.space_group_name_H-M   'P 1'
#
loop_
_entity.id
_entity.type
_entity.pdbx_description
1 polymer ?
#
loop_
_entity_poly.entity_id
_entity_poly.type
_entity_poly.pdbx_seq_one_letter_code
_entity_poly.pdbx_strand_id
1 'polypeptide(L)'
;MLRKGTERAYSHVTFSGDGTQLASVGSAPDYMLTVWDWKSEKVILRAKAFSQDIFRVAFSPYVEGQLITSGTGHIRFWKMASTFTGLKLQGDIGKFGQLELSDVSGFAELPDGKVLCGTEYGTLLLWEGNLVKAQLVGEGEEDTPLHQGMIEVVLLEGGTAQAPEVVLTAGADGFIRTWDFFEIDNAESDETPNVVISLKKEQRVVASNGEPAYIVDLVKGNDHWLV
;
A
#
# COMPACT_ATOMS: atom_id res chain seq x y z
N MET A 1 -4.84 26.77 7.74
CA MET A 1 -5.27 26.10 6.51
C MET A 1 -4.03 25.73 5.70
N LEU A 2 -3.76 24.44 5.47
CA LEU A 2 -2.62 23.99 4.71
C LEU A 2 -2.75 24.42 3.24
N ARG A 3 -1.73 25.09 2.71
CA ARG A 3 -1.72 25.63 1.34
C ARG A 3 -0.38 25.36 0.68
N LYS A 4 -0.36 25.33 -0.66
CA LYS A 4 0.85 25.20 -1.49
C LYS A 4 1.52 23.82 -1.40
N GLY A 5 0.82 22.76 -1.03
CA GLY A 5 1.33 21.38 -1.09
C GLY A 5 1.37 20.83 -2.51
N THR A 6 0.43 21.25 -3.33
CA THR A 6 0.30 20.89 -4.76
C THR A 6 -0.32 22.06 -5.51
N GLU A 7 -0.19 22.06 -6.85
CA GLU A 7 -0.74 23.11 -7.72
C GLU A 7 -2.26 23.03 -7.90
N ARG A 8 -2.83 21.80 -7.88
CA ARG A 8 -4.26 21.58 -8.13
C ARG A 8 -4.91 20.84 -6.97
N ALA A 9 -5.08 19.52 -7.08
CA ALA A 9 -5.83 18.70 -6.15
C ALA A 9 -4.90 17.77 -5.36
N TYR A 10 -5.30 17.41 -4.16
CA TYR A 10 -4.70 16.31 -3.42
C TYR A 10 -5.40 15.01 -3.81
N SER A 11 -4.63 13.98 -4.12
CA SER A 11 -5.15 12.63 -4.38
C SER A 11 -5.28 11.82 -3.09
N HIS A 12 -4.36 11.98 -2.15
CA HIS A 12 -4.42 11.28 -0.87
C HIS A 12 -3.74 12.07 0.25
N VAL A 13 -4.21 11.86 1.48
CA VAL A 13 -3.62 12.42 2.71
C VAL A 13 -3.64 11.39 3.83
N THR A 14 -2.64 11.41 4.70
CA THR A 14 -2.55 10.53 5.86
C THR A 14 -1.82 11.19 7.01
N PHE A 15 -2.18 10.84 8.24
CA PHE A 15 -1.44 11.25 9.44
C PHE A 15 -0.34 10.23 9.78
N SER A 16 0.73 10.72 10.42
CA SER A 16 1.69 9.83 11.10
C SER A 16 1.01 9.11 12.28
N GLY A 17 1.53 7.96 12.69
CA GLY A 17 0.96 7.15 13.76
C GLY A 17 0.83 7.89 15.10
N ASP A 18 1.71 8.85 15.38
CA ASP A 18 1.66 9.74 16.56
C ASP A 18 0.77 10.97 16.38
N GLY A 19 0.20 11.17 15.17
CA GLY A 19 -0.66 12.32 14.84
C GLY A 19 0.05 13.68 14.81
N THR A 20 1.39 13.71 14.76
CA THR A 20 2.14 14.98 14.75
C THR A 20 2.38 15.52 13.36
N GLN A 21 2.48 14.65 12.36
CA GLN A 21 2.72 14.98 10.97
C GLN A 21 1.55 14.59 10.07
N LEU A 22 1.44 15.26 8.94
CA LEU A 22 0.52 14.93 7.85
C LEU A 22 1.35 14.75 6.58
N ALA A 23 1.14 13.69 5.85
CA ALA A 23 1.64 13.55 4.49
C ALA A 23 0.50 13.77 3.49
N SER A 24 0.79 14.44 2.39
CA SER A 24 -0.14 14.64 1.29
C SER A 24 0.54 14.42 -0.05
N VAL A 25 -0.17 13.85 -0.99
CA VAL A 25 0.27 13.71 -2.38
C VAL A 25 -0.67 14.46 -3.31
N GLY A 26 -0.07 15.15 -4.28
CA GLY A 26 -0.79 15.95 -5.26
C GLY A 26 -1.03 15.18 -6.56
N SER A 27 -2.09 15.60 -7.27
CA SER A 27 -2.40 15.13 -8.62
C SER A 27 -1.54 15.85 -9.67
N ALA A 28 -1.81 15.57 -10.94
CA ALA A 28 -1.22 16.33 -12.07
C ALA A 28 -1.38 17.86 -11.85
N PRO A 29 -0.41 18.68 -12.27
CA PRO A 29 0.80 18.35 -13.05
C PRO A 29 2.05 18.09 -12.20
N ASP A 30 2.03 18.36 -10.90
CA ASP A 30 3.25 18.43 -10.07
C ASP A 30 3.56 17.15 -9.30
N TYR A 31 2.55 16.33 -8.99
CA TYR A 31 2.70 15.04 -8.27
C TYR A 31 3.59 15.14 -7.03
N MET A 32 3.35 16.15 -6.21
CA MET A 32 4.18 16.45 -5.05
C MET A 32 3.81 15.63 -3.82
N LEU A 33 4.80 14.99 -3.21
CA LEU A 33 4.73 14.50 -1.84
C LEU A 33 5.15 15.64 -0.92
N THR A 34 4.30 16.01 0.04
CA THR A 34 4.57 17.04 1.04
C THR A 34 4.30 16.49 2.43
N VAL A 35 5.27 16.65 3.32
CA VAL A 35 5.15 16.34 4.75
C VAL A 35 5.03 17.66 5.51
N TRP A 36 4.05 17.70 6.41
CA TRP A 36 3.64 18.88 7.15
C TRP A 36 3.76 18.67 8.65
N ASP A 37 4.19 19.72 9.37
CA ASP A 37 3.71 19.97 10.71
C ASP A 37 2.34 20.68 10.55
N TRP A 38 1.28 19.89 10.59
CA TRP A 38 -0.06 20.40 10.28
C TRP A 38 -0.60 21.33 11.36
N LYS A 39 -0.14 21.20 12.61
CA LYS A 39 -0.55 22.08 13.73
C LYS A 39 0.02 23.48 13.57
N SER A 40 1.27 23.60 13.15
CA SER A 40 1.91 24.90 12.87
C SER A 40 1.72 25.37 11.42
N GLU A 41 1.00 24.61 10.60
CA GLU A 41 0.76 24.85 9.16
C GLU A 41 2.05 25.01 8.33
N LYS A 42 3.13 24.32 8.73
CA LYS A 42 4.44 24.40 8.08
C LYS A 42 4.75 23.17 7.27
N VAL A 43 5.33 23.39 6.09
CA VAL A 43 5.95 22.33 5.30
C VAL A 43 7.27 21.92 5.96
N ILE A 44 7.39 20.63 6.29
CA ILE A 44 8.65 20.03 6.79
C ILE A 44 9.52 19.66 5.59
N LEU A 45 8.96 18.89 4.65
CA LEU A 45 9.65 18.37 3.48
C LEU A 45 8.74 18.32 2.26
N ARG A 46 9.35 18.45 1.09
CA ARG A 46 8.68 18.26 -0.20
C ARG A 46 9.60 17.53 -1.17
N ALA A 47 9.01 16.64 -1.96
CA ALA A 47 9.69 15.98 -3.06
C ALA A 47 8.71 15.70 -4.19
N LYS A 48 9.17 15.63 -5.44
CA LYS A 48 8.37 15.11 -6.53
C LYS A 48 8.23 13.60 -6.33
N ALA A 49 7.01 13.12 -6.09
CA ALA A 49 6.79 11.72 -5.77
C ALA A 49 6.95 10.83 -7.00
N PHE A 50 6.33 11.20 -8.12
CA PHE A 50 6.43 10.47 -9.39
C PHE A 50 6.10 11.41 -10.57
N SER A 51 5.85 10.83 -11.75
CA SER A 51 5.46 11.54 -12.97
C SER A 51 4.09 11.09 -13.52
N GLN A 52 3.39 10.27 -12.76
CA GLN A 52 2.05 9.75 -13.04
C GLN A 52 1.22 9.77 -11.75
N ASP A 53 -0.05 9.34 -11.83
CA ASP A 53 -0.98 9.43 -10.73
C ASP A 53 -0.51 8.64 -9.50
N ILE A 54 -0.68 9.26 -8.35
CA ILE A 54 -0.35 8.70 -7.04
C ILE A 54 -1.68 8.41 -6.35
N PHE A 55 -1.91 7.14 -6.00
CA PHE A 55 -3.16 6.72 -5.40
C PHE A 55 -3.11 6.81 -3.89
N ARG A 56 -1.99 6.40 -3.27
CA ARG A 56 -1.86 6.38 -1.81
C ARG A 56 -0.50 6.87 -1.32
N VAL A 57 -0.51 7.36 -0.08
CA VAL A 57 0.67 7.62 0.73
C VAL A 57 0.39 7.13 2.14
N ALA A 58 1.37 6.49 2.78
CA ALA A 58 1.30 6.09 4.18
C ALA A 58 2.65 6.30 4.87
N PHE A 59 2.61 6.66 6.15
CA PHE A 59 3.79 6.56 7.03
C PHE A 59 4.01 5.11 7.43
N SER A 60 5.27 4.72 7.62
CA SER A 60 5.60 3.46 8.27
C SER A 60 5.01 3.44 9.68
N PRO A 61 4.29 2.37 10.07
CA PRO A 61 3.84 2.21 11.44
C PRO A 61 4.97 1.72 12.37
N TYR A 62 6.11 1.31 11.81
CA TYR A 62 7.21 0.67 12.56
C TYR A 62 8.46 1.53 12.62
N VAL A 63 8.73 2.36 11.59
CA VAL A 63 9.96 3.14 11.49
C VAL A 63 9.65 4.61 11.26
N GLU A 64 10.01 5.44 12.25
CA GLU A 64 9.83 6.88 12.17
C GLU A 64 10.58 7.47 10.96
N GLY A 65 9.93 8.40 10.26
CA GLY A 65 10.51 9.08 9.11
C GLY A 65 10.53 8.27 7.82
N GLN A 66 9.91 7.09 7.79
CA GLN A 66 9.67 6.34 6.55
C GLN A 66 8.24 6.51 6.05
N LEU A 67 8.09 6.53 4.73
CA LEU A 67 6.81 6.60 4.03
C LEU A 67 6.84 5.73 2.79
N ILE A 68 5.65 5.38 2.31
CA ILE A 68 5.46 4.68 1.03
C ILE A 68 4.45 5.47 0.21
N THR A 69 4.71 5.60 -1.10
CA THR A 69 3.73 6.08 -2.08
C THR A 69 3.52 5.03 -3.14
N SER A 70 2.28 4.89 -3.61
CA SER A 70 1.91 3.96 -4.68
C SER A 70 0.99 4.64 -5.70
N GLY A 71 0.92 4.10 -6.91
CA GLY A 71 0.09 4.65 -7.98
C GLY A 71 0.32 3.95 -9.31
N THR A 72 0.08 4.68 -10.40
CA THR A 72 0.19 4.17 -11.75
C THR A 72 1.61 3.68 -12.06
N GLY A 73 1.74 2.38 -12.23
CA GLY A 73 2.99 1.69 -12.59
C GLY A 73 4.12 1.83 -11.59
N HIS A 74 3.84 2.16 -10.31
CA HIS A 74 4.89 2.33 -9.33
C HIS A 74 4.49 2.08 -7.88
N ILE A 75 5.50 1.72 -7.08
CA ILE A 75 5.57 1.89 -5.64
C ILE A 75 6.91 2.55 -5.31
N ARG A 76 6.97 3.43 -4.32
CA ARG A 76 8.20 4.13 -3.95
C ARG A 76 8.35 4.21 -2.44
N PHE A 77 9.55 3.86 -1.98
CA PHE A 77 9.92 3.79 -0.57
C PHE A 77 10.71 5.02 -0.19
N TRP A 78 10.27 5.77 0.82
CA TRP A 78 10.84 7.05 1.20
C TRP A 78 11.41 6.99 2.60
N LYS A 79 12.49 7.72 2.81
CA LYS A 79 13.01 8.01 4.15
C LYS A 79 13.36 9.48 4.29
N MET A 80 13.11 10.02 5.47
CA MET A 80 13.61 11.31 5.87
C MET A 80 15.05 11.14 6.36
N ALA A 81 16.00 11.72 5.65
CA ALA A 81 17.42 11.59 5.96
C ALA A 81 18.04 12.94 6.27
N SER A 82 18.74 13.02 7.39
CA SER A 82 19.61 14.18 7.67
C SER A 82 20.82 14.15 6.77
N THR A 83 21.01 15.25 6.02
CA THR A 83 22.14 15.44 5.12
C THR A 83 22.92 16.67 5.52
N PHE A 84 24.11 16.86 4.95
CA PHE A 84 24.90 18.08 5.18
C PHE A 84 24.12 19.37 4.84
N THR A 85 23.17 19.32 3.91
CA THR A 85 22.34 20.47 3.50
C THR A 85 20.98 20.50 4.20
N GLY A 86 20.78 19.71 5.26
CA GLY A 86 19.52 19.61 6.02
C GLY A 86 18.76 18.30 5.80
N LEU A 87 17.55 18.27 6.32
CA LEU A 87 16.65 17.12 6.19
C LEU A 87 16.11 17.01 4.75
N LYS A 88 16.11 15.80 4.19
CA LYS A 88 15.60 15.51 2.84
C LYS A 88 14.76 14.25 2.81
N LEU A 89 13.81 14.20 1.86
CA LEU A 89 13.16 12.98 1.45
C LEU A 89 14.02 12.27 0.39
N GLN A 90 14.47 11.07 0.71
CA GLN A 90 15.15 10.17 -0.21
C GLN A 90 14.16 9.05 -0.57
N GLY A 91 13.95 8.82 -1.86
CA GLY A 91 12.97 7.84 -2.33
C GLY A 91 13.55 6.87 -3.33
N ASP A 92 13.47 5.59 -3.01
CA ASP A 92 13.88 4.48 -3.86
C ASP A 92 12.65 3.92 -4.59
N ILE A 93 12.70 3.89 -5.92
CA ILE A 93 11.62 3.32 -6.74
C ILE A 93 11.64 1.79 -6.65
N GLY A 94 10.46 1.21 -6.51
CA GLY A 94 10.28 -0.24 -6.54
C GLY A 94 10.68 -0.83 -7.91
N LYS A 95 11.45 -1.90 -7.89
CA LYS A 95 11.93 -2.62 -9.07
C LYS A 95 11.19 -3.95 -9.20
N PHE A 96 10.33 -4.05 -10.20
CA PHE A 96 9.48 -5.22 -10.45
C PHE A 96 10.27 -6.45 -10.96
N GLY A 97 11.55 -6.27 -11.33
CA GLY A 97 12.40 -7.38 -11.80
C GLY A 97 11.91 -7.93 -13.13
N GLN A 98 11.54 -9.20 -13.12
CA GLN A 98 10.99 -9.91 -14.31
C GLN A 98 9.47 -9.82 -14.41
N LEU A 99 8.80 -9.29 -13.36
CA LEU A 99 7.36 -9.15 -13.34
C LEU A 99 6.89 -7.99 -14.19
N GLU A 100 5.66 -8.09 -14.68
CA GLU A 100 5.01 -7.01 -15.40
C GLU A 100 4.79 -5.79 -14.50
N LEU A 101 4.98 -4.61 -15.06
CA LEU A 101 4.69 -3.36 -14.38
C LEU A 101 3.20 -3.28 -14.10
N SER A 102 2.82 -2.93 -12.87
CA SER A 102 1.43 -2.88 -12.47
C SER A 102 1.12 -1.58 -11.73
N ASP A 103 -0.11 -1.14 -11.85
CA ASP A 103 -0.70 -0.17 -10.96
C ASP A 103 -0.81 -0.78 -9.55
N VAL A 104 -0.44 0.01 -8.53
CA VAL A 104 -0.45 -0.39 -7.13
C VAL A 104 -1.32 0.56 -6.33
N SER A 105 -2.42 0.04 -5.75
CA SER A 105 -3.30 0.82 -4.87
C SER A 105 -3.10 0.45 -3.41
N GLY A 106 -3.61 -0.69 -2.98
CA GLY A 106 -3.50 -1.14 -1.58
C GLY A 106 -2.10 -1.65 -1.24
N PHE A 107 -1.60 -1.26 -0.07
CA PHE A 107 -0.36 -1.83 0.47
C PHE A 107 -0.36 -1.79 2.00
N ALA A 108 0.44 -2.66 2.61
CA ALA A 108 0.73 -2.68 4.04
C ALA A 108 2.22 -2.99 4.26
N GLU A 109 2.84 -2.29 5.21
CA GLU A 109 4.17 -2.63 5.70
C GLU A 109 4.06 -3.73 6.75
N LEU A 110 4.93 -4.74 6.68
CA LEU A 110 5.00 -5.85 7.62
C LEU A 110 5.93 -5.50 8.79
N PRO A 111 5.78 -6.18 9.96
CA PRO A 111 6.58 -5.86 11.14
C PRO A 111 8.10 -5.95 10.96
N ASP A 112 8.55 -6.75 10.04
CA ASP A 112 9.98 -6.93 9.72
C ASP A 112 10.51 -5.93 8.65
N GLY A 113 9.65 -5.02 8.18
CA GLY A 113 9.99 -4.00 7.20
C GLY A 113 9.79 -4.41 5.73
N LYS A 114 9.33 -5.63 5.45
CA LYS A 114 8.83 -5.98 4.12
C LYS A 114 7.55 -5.21 3.83
N VAL A 115 7.18 -5.09 2.56
CA VAL A 115 5.93 -4.44 2.15
C VAL A 115 5.15 -5.38 1.26
N LEU A 116 3.88 -5.53 1.57
CA LEU A 116 2.92 -6.28 0.75
C LEU A 116 2.03 -5.30 0.00
N CYS A 117 1.89 -5.45 -1.32
CA CYS A 117 0.99 -4.61 -2.09
C CYS A 117 0.12 -5.41 -3.06
N GLY A 118 -1.07 -4.88 -3.34
CA GLY A 118 -1.98 -5.38 -4.36
C GLY A 118 -1.70 -4.80 -5.74
N THR A 119 -1.89 -5.59 -6.78
CA THR A 119 -1.73 -5.21 -8.17
C THR A 119 -3.09 -5.05 -8.86
N GLU A 120 -3.09 -4.38 -10.03
CA GLU A 120 -4.27 -4.31 -10.91
C GLU A 120 -4.66 -5.67 -11.50
N TYR A 121 -3.73 -6.62 -11.55
CA TYR A 121 -3.95 -7.98 -12.04
C TYR A 121 -4.56 -8.93 -10.99
N GLY A 122 -4.75 -8.44 -9.74
CA GLY A 122 -5.34 -9.22 -8.66
C GLY A 122 -4.35 -10.16 -7.94
N THR A 123 -3.06 -9.96 -8.10
CA THR A 123 -1.99 -10.64 -7.36
C THR A 123 -1.46 -9.76 -6.23
N LEU A 124 -0.71 -10.34 -5.30
CA LEU A 124 0.03 -9.57 -4.31
C LEU A 124 1.53 -9.63 -4.62
N LEU A 125 2.24 -8.54 -4.38
CA LEU A 125 3.70 -8.50 -4.46
C LEU A 125 4.28 -8.28 -3.07
N LEU A 126 5.22 -9.15 -2.68
CA LEU A 126 6.00 -9.02 -1.47
C LEU A 126 7.35 -8.36 -1.81
N TRP A 127 7.64 -7.25 -1.14
CA TRP A 127 8.85 -6.45 -1.35
C TRP A 127 9.81 -6.59 -0.18
N GLU A 128 11.08 -6.70 -0.47
CA GLU A 128 12.17 -6.57 0.48
C GLU A 128 13.08 -5.41 0.04
N GLY A 129 13.12 -4.34 0.85
CA GLY A 129 13.66 -3.06 0.41
C GLY A 129 12.88 -2.52 -0.80
N ASN A 130 13.57 -2.26 -1.91
CA ASN A 130 12.93 -1.79 -3.15
C ASN A 130 12.90 -2.86 -4.26
N LEU A 131 13.08 -4.14 -3.93
CA LEU A 131 13.05 -5.27 -4.86
C LEU A 131 11.84 -6.16 -4.57
N VAL A 132 11.18 -6.65 -5.61
CA VAL A 132 10.18 -7.71 -5.45
C VAL A 132 10.87 -9.00 -5.05
N LYS A 133 10.42 -9.58 -3.93
CA LYS A 133 10.88 -10.88 -3.43
C LYS A 133 10.05 -12.02 -4.01
N ALA A 134 8.72 -11.84 -4.05
CA ALA A 134 7.78 -12.84 -4.55
C ALA A 134 6.51 -12.19 -5.11
N GLN A 135 5.90 -12.85 -6.08
CA GLN A 135 4.52 -12.63 -6.49
C GLN A 135 3.65 -13.72 -5.86
N LEU A 136 2.64 -13.33 -5.09
CA LEU A 136 1.73 -14.27 -4.45
C LEU A 136 0.51 -14.48 -5.34
N VAL A 137 0.20 -15.73 -5.61
CA VAL A 137 -0.86 -16.19 -6.51
C VAL A 137 -1.73 -17.22 -5.81
N GLY A 138 -2.93 -17.45 -6.32
CA GLY A 138 -3.87 -18.43 -5.79
C GLY A 138 -3.57 -19.86 -6.22
N GLU A 139 -4.22 -20.82 -5.57
CA GLU A 139 -4.22 -22.21 -5.99
C GLU A 139 -4.90 -22.37 -7.36
N GLY A 140 -4.31 -23.15 -8.24
CA GLY A 140 -4.87 -23.44 -9.57
C GLY A 140 -3.81 -23.52 -10.66
N GLU A 141 -4.13 -22.98 -11.82
CA GLU A 141 -3.18 -22.85 -12.93
C GLU A 141 -2.12 -21.79 -12.61
N GLU A 142 -1.01 -21.82 -13.36
CA GLU A 142 0.06 -20.83 -13.22
C GLU A 142 -0.52 -19.40 -13.31
N ASP A 143 -0.07 -18.51 -12.42
CA ASP A 143 -0.52 -17.13 -12.31
C ASP A 143 -2.01 -16.92 -11.93
N THR A 144 -2.68 -17.88 -11.27
CA THR A 144 -4.05 -17.70 -10.81
C THR A 144 -4.15 -16.48 -9.88
N PRO A 145 -4.94 -15.45 -10.24
CA PRO A 145 -5.04 -14.24 -9.41
C PRO A 145 -5.81 -14.51 -8.11
N LEU A 146 -5.41 -13.80 -7.06
CA LEU A 146 -6.08 -13.82 -5.76
C LEU A 146 -7.42 -13.07 -5.78
N HIS A 147 -7.56 -12.08 -6.66
CA HIS A 147 -8.77 -11.30 -6.93
C HIS A 147 -8.98 -11.12 -8.43
N GLN A 148 -10.21 -10.89 -8.86
CA GLN A 148 -10.50 -10.52 -10.24
C GLN A 148 -10.41 -9.00 -10.41
N GLY A 149 -9.22 -8.51 -10.79
CA GLY A 149 -8.91 -7.10 -10.96
C GLY A 149 -8.20 -6.47 -9.75
N MET A 150 -8.15 -5.16 -9.71
CA MET A 150 -7.38 -4.38 -8.73
C MET A 150 -7.64 -4.76 -7.30
N ILE A 151 -6.57 -4.99 -6.54
CA ILE A 151 -6.60 -5.10 -5.07
C ILE A 151 -6.40 -3.69 -4.50
N GLU A 152 -7.48 -3.10 -3.99
CA GLU A 152 -7.49 -1.74 -3.45
C GLU A 152 -7.06 -1.68 -1.99
N VAL A 153 -7.27 -2.76 -1.25
CA VAL A 153 -7.06 -2.82 0.19
C VAL A 153 -6.16 -3.99 0.55
N VAL A 154 -5.14 -3.70 1.33
CA VAL A 154 -4.29 -4.67 2.02
C VAL A 154 -4.15 -4.23 3.47
N LEU A 155 -4.60 -5.05 4.42
CA LEU A 155 -4.58 -4.76 5.85
C LEU A 155 -4.03 -5.96 6.64
N LEU A 156 -3.33 -5.67 7.72
CA LEU A 156 -2.91 -6.66 8.71
C LEU A 156 -3.92 -6.68 9.86
N GLU A 157 -4.32 -7.86 10.30
CA GLU A 157 -5.38 -8.02 11.29
C GLU A 157 -5.09 -9.21 12.25
N GLY A 158 -5.72 -9.14 13.42
CA GLY A 158 -5.53 -10.13 14.49
C GLY A 158 -4.23 -9.95 15.27
N GLY A 159 -4.10 -10.65 16.39
CA GLY A 159 -2.89 -10.63 17.21
C GLY A 159 -2.49 -9.24 17.72
N THR A 160 -1.24 -8.88 17.50
CA THR A 160 -0.67 -7.56 17.82
C THR A 160 -0.09 -6.89 16.56
N ALA A 161 0.21 -5.60 16.64
CA ALA A 161 0.86 -4.89 15.53
C ALA A 161 2.23 -5.49 15.12
N GLN A 162 2.94 -6.13 16.05
CA GLN A 162 4.21 -6.80 15.82
C GLN A 162 4.08 -8.28 15.44
N ALA A 163 2.90 -8.86 15.65
CA ALA A 163 2.59 -10.26 15.35
C ALA A 163 1.14 -10.38 14.85
N PRO A 164 0.83 -9.88 13.64
CA PRO A 164 -0.47 -10.06 13.03
C PRO A 164 -0.72 -11.54 12.70
N GLU A 165 -1.98 -11.95 12.65
CA GLU A 165 -2.36 -13.35 12.39
C GLU A 165 -2.78 -13.54 10.93
N VAL A 166 -3.39 -12.52 10.34
CA VAL A 166 -3.94 -12.62 8.99
C VAL A 166 -3.69 -11.35 8.19
N VAL A 167 -3.71 -11.52 6.87
CA VAL A 167 -3.81 -10.43 5.90
C VAL A 167 -5.23 -10.41 5.34
N LEU A 168 -5.84 -9.24 5.31
CA LEU A 168 -7.10 -8.97 4.61
C LEU A 168 -6.81 -8.27 3.29
N THR A 169 -7.43 -8.74 2.22
CA THR A 169 -7.41 -8.08 0.91
C THR A 169 -8.81 -7.86 0.41
N ALA A 170 -9.03 -6.76 -0.31
CA ALA A 170 -10.30 -6.46 -0.96
C ALA A 170 -10.09 -5.58 -2.19
N GLY A 171 -11.06 -5.56 -3.11
CA GLY A 171 -10.93 -4.75 -4.30
C GLY A 171 -12.10 -4.86 -5.29
N ALA A 172 -11.75 -4.84 -6.54
CA ALA A 172 -12.67 -4.67 -7.67
C ALA A 172 -13.74 -5.76 -7.81
N ASP A 173 -13.45 -6.99 -7.36
CA ASP A 173 -14.36 -8.13 -7.49
C ASP A 173 -15.44 -8.22 -6.39
N GLY A 174 -15.39 -7.31 -5.40
CA GLY A 174 -16.36 -7.27 -4.31
C GLY A 174 -16.17 -8.34 -3.24
N PHE A 175 -15.01 -8.97 -3.19
CA PHE A 175 -14.68 -9.93 -2.13
C PHE A 175 -13.70 -9.32 -1.14
N ILE A 176 -13.91 -9.65 0.14
CA ILE A 176 -12.93 -9.52 1.21
C ILE A 176 -12.35 -10.90 1.43
N ARG A 177 -11.05 -11.07 1.24
CA ARG A 177 -10.35 -12.34 1.42
C ARG A 177 -9.37 -12.26 2.57
N THR A 178 -9.21 -13.39 3.25
CA THR A 178 -8.33 -13.54 4.41
C THR A 178 -7.28 -14.61 4.13
N TRP A 179 -6.03 -14.27 4.36
CA TRP A 179 -4.84 -15.10 4.11
C TRP A 179 -4.07 -15.30 5.41
N ASP A 180 -3.27 -16.35 5.49
CA ASP A 180 -2.35 -16.56 6.61
C ASP A 180 -1.20 -15.56 6.55
N PHE A 181 -0.98 -14.82 7.64
CA PHE A 181 0.12 -13.87 7.69
C PHE A 181 1.48 -14.58 7.64
N PHE A 182 1.63 -15.69 8.37
CA PHE A 182 2.90 -16.42 8.44
C PHE A 182 3.29 -17.02 7.07
N GLU A 183 2.32 -17.55 6.31
CA GLU A 183 2.53 -18.04 4.95
C GLU A 183 3.06 -16.93 4.03
N ILE A 184 2.44 -15.74 4.09
CA ILE A 184 2.85 -14.58 3.29
C ILE A 184 4.22 -14.05 3.71
N ASP A 185 4.44 -13.88 5.01
CA ASP A 185 5.68 -13.31 5.54
C ASP A 185 6.92 -14.16 5.24
N ASN A 186 6.74 -15.48 5.18
CA ASN A 186 7.79 -16.45 4.86
C ASN A 186 7.81 -16.88 3.39
N ALA A 187 7.05 -16.22 2.52
CA ALA A 187 7.05 -16.55 1.11
C ALA A 187 8.43 -16.28 0.48
N GLU A 188 8.98 -17.31 -0.14
CA GLU A 188 10.25 -17.25 -0.86
C GLU A 188 10.06 -17.81 -2.26
N SER A 189 10.50 -17.07 -3.25
CA SER A 189 10.48 -17.51 -4.64
C SER A 189 11.76 -18.30 -4.96
N ASP A 190 11.58 -19.39 -5.70
CA ASP A 190 12.68 -20.24 -6.20
C ASP A 190 13.04 -19.83 -7.66
N GLU A 191 12.80 -20.74 -8.60
CA GLU A 191 13.10 -20.51 -10.04
C GLU A 191 12.11 -19.57 -10.71
N THR A 192 10.87 -19.50 -10.21
CA THR A 192 9.83 -18.59 -10.67
C THR A 192 9.52 -17.55 -9.58
N PRO A 193 9.08 -16.33 -9.92
CA PRO A 193 8.71 -15.34 -8.94
C PRO A 193 7.43 -15.68 -8.17
N ASN A 194 6.67 -16.70 -8.62
CA ASN A 194 5.35 -17.03 -8.10
C ASN A 194 5.41 -17.94 -6.89
N VAL A 195 4.70 -17.57 -5.85
CA VAL A 195 4.47 -18.35 -4.63
C VAL A 195 2.97 -18.51 -4.44
N VAL A 196 2.51 -19.77 -4.39
CA VAL A 196 1.08 -20.07 -4.18
C VAL A 196 0.75 -19.91 -2.70
N ILE A 197 -0.33 -19.17 -2.40
CA ILE A 197 -0.86 -19.02 -1.04
C ILE A 197 -2.30 -19.52 -0.96
N SER A 198 -2.67 -20.04 0.22
CA SER A 198 -3.96 -20.68 0.44
C SER A 198 -4.99 -19.72 1.03
N LEU A 199 -6.19 -19.71 0.42
CA LEU A 199 -7.30 -18.91 0.90
C LEU A 199 -7.85 -19.46 2.23
N LYS A 200 -7.85 -18.63 3.29
CA LYS A 200 -8.46 -19.01 4.58
C LYS A 200 -9.97 -18.77 4.63
N LYS A 201 -10.39 -17.61 4.16
CA LYS A 201 -11.79 -17.17 4.23
C LYS A 201 -12.07 -16.15 3.14
N GLU A 202 -13.28 -16.17 2.62
CA GLU A 202 -13.79 -15.09 1.78
C GLU A 202 -15.20 -14.65 2.20
N GLN A 203 -15.49 -13.40 1.95
CA GLN A 203 -16.78 -12.80 2.16
C GLN A 203 -17.11 -11.90 0.97
N ARG A 204 -18.24 -12.17 0.32
CA ARG A 204 -18.76 -11.34 -0.76
C ARG A 204 -19.49 -10.13 -0.21
N VAL A 205 -19.19 -8.96 -0.73
CA VAL A 205 -19.90 -7.71 -0.47
C VAL A 205 -20.70 -7.36 -1.72
N VAL A 206 -21.98 -7.09 -1.54
CA VAL A 206 -22.88 -6.73 -2.64
C VAL A 206 -23.52 -5.37 -2.38
N ALA A 207 -23.63 -4.60 -3.43
CA ALA A 207 -24.37 -3.35 -3.40
C ALA A 207 -25.88 -3.59 -3.28
N SER A 208 -26.65 -2.55 -3.03
CA SER A 208 -28.12 -2.64 -2.86
C SER A 208 -28.87 -3.19 -4.10
N ASN A 209 -28.27 -3.14 -5.27
CA ASN A 209 -28.79 -3.73 -6.51
C ASN A 209 -28.45 -5.21 -6.70
N GLY A 210 -27.70 -5.83 -5.75
CA GLY A 210 -27.27 -7.22 -5.80
C GLY A 210 -26.00 -7.50 -6.60
N GLU A 211 -25.42 -6.47 -7.24
CA GLU A 211 -24.13 -6.60 -7.94
C GLU A 211 -22.96 -6.61 -6.95
N PRO A 212 -21.79 -7.19 -7.32
CA PRO A 212 -20.58 -7.08 -6.52
C PRO A 212 -20.21 -5.61 -6.26
N ALA A 213 -19.91 -5.28 -5.01
CA ALA A 213 -19.44 -3.93 -4.67
C ALA A 213 -17.98 -3.76 -5.11
N TYR A 214 -17.65 -2.62 -5.70
CA TYR A 214 -16.25 -2.24 -5.88
C TYR A 214 -15.74 -1.70 -4.54
N ILE A 215 -14.86 -2.47 -3.87
CA ILE A 215 -14.37 -2.12 -2.53
C ILE A 215 -13.13 -1.25 -2.68
N VAL A 216 -13.24 0.02 -2.28
CA VAL A 216 -12.13 1.01 -2.35
C VAL A 216 -11.40 1.17 -1.03
N ASP A 217 -12.06 0.86 0.10
CA ASP A 217 -11.46 0.95 1.43
C ASP A 217 -12.21 0.07 2.43
N LEU A 218 -11.51 -0.30 3.51
CA LEU A 218 -12.07 -1.00 4.65
C LEU A 218 -11.68 -0.28 5.94
N VAL A 219 -12.67 0.11 6.72
CA VAL A 219 -12.45 0.74 8.02
C VAL A 219 -13.03 -0.12 9.13
N LYS A 220 -12.19 -0.50 10.09
CA LYS A 220 -12.61 -1.29 11.24
C LYS A 220 -13.39 -0.41 12.22
N GLY A 221 -14.66 -0.75 12.44
CA GLY A 221 -15.46 -0.27 13.57
C GLY A 221 -15.22 -1.12 14.82
N ASN A 222 -16.03 -0.91 15.87
CA ASN A 222 -15.90 -1.68 17.11
C ASN A 222 -16.21 -3.18 16.89
N ASP A 223 -17.30 -3.48 16.19
CA ASP A 223 -17.80 -4.86 15.99
C ASP A 223 -18.05 -5.20 14.51
N HIS A 224 -17.71 -4.32 13.58
CA HIS A 224 -17.98 -4.49 12.15
C HIS A 224 -16.99 -3.73 11.28
N TRP A 225 -16.94 -4.11 10.01
CA TRP A 225 -16.22 -3.36 8.98
C TRP A 225 -17.16 -2.40 8.26
N LEU A 226 -16.67 -1.20 7.98
CA LEU A 226 -17.28 -0.29 7.00
C LEU A 226 -16.58 -0.51 5.66
N VAL A 227 -17.38 -0.61 4.61
CA VAL A 227 -16.95 -0.92 3.24
C VAL A 227 -17.39 0.21 2.31
#